data_cd4c41a80c42c6d71979fc020a36d762
#
_entry.id   cd4c41a80c42c6d71979fc020a36d762
#
_cell.length_a   1.000
_cell.length_b   1.000
_cell.length_c   1.000
_cell.angle_alpha   90.00
_cell.angle_beta   90.00
_cell.angle_gamma   90.00
#
_symmetry.space_group_name_H-M   'P 1'
#
loop_
_entity.id
_entity.type
_entity.pdbx_description
1 polymer ?
#
loop_
_entity_poly.entity_id
_entity_poly.type
_entity_poly.pdbx_seq_one_letter_code
_entity_poly.pdbx_strand_id
1 'polypeptide(L)'
;MPVDLLVFGPHPDDIEIGLGGTIARQAADGVRVGLCDLTAGEMGSNGTVEERLAEAEAARLVLGSVWRHNLRWPDRKIGSDPAHIEEAALFIRRHRPKAVAIPYWSDRHPDHVAASHVLTEAAFNAGLRRYAPSTEAWKPGWICYYFINDAADPSFVVDVSAQYDQKRAALDCHATQFQAPGDGGSVATRLNTPLFRQLVESRDAQFGALAGVRWAEGFVVREPVVRDSLMRSAP
;
A
#
# COMPACT_ATOMS: atom_id res chain seq x y z
N MET A 1 3.58 17.93 2.04
CA MET A 1 3.83 18.04 3.51
C MET A 1 4.60 16.79 3.94
N PRO A 2 5.58 16.89 4.85
CA PRO A 2 6.28 15.72 5.39
C PRO A 2 5.32 14.74 6.07
N VAL A 3 5.63 13.44 5.98
CA VAL A 3 4.86 12.36 6.63
C VAL A 3 5.80 11.45 7.42
N ASP A 4 5.25 10.69 8.36
CA ASP A 4 6.02 9.71 9.11
C ASP A 4 6.09 8.37 8.37
N LEU A 5 4.96 7.96 7.75
CA LEU A 5 4.84 6.78 6.90
C LEU A 5 4.35 7.20 5.51
N LEU A 6 5.06 6.77 4.47
CA LEU A 6 4.64 6.89 3.08
C LEU A 6 4.31 5.50 2.54
N VAL A 7 3.11 5.34 2.03
CA VAL A 7 2.63 4.08 1.44
C VAL A 7 2.43 4.27 -0.04
N PHE A 8 3.01 3.39 -0.85
CA PHE A 8 2.80 3.36 -2.29
C PHE A 8 1.92 2.18 -2.68
N GLY A 9 0.94 2.42 -3.57
CA GLY A 9 0.13 1.40 -4.20
C GLY A 9 0.22 1.47 -5.72
N PRO A 10 0.23 0.34 -6.44
CA PRO A 10 0.22 0.32 -7.91
C PRO A 10 -1.04 0.98 -8.48
N HIS A 11 -2.21 0.63 -7.94
CA HIS A 11 -3.51 1.12 -8.37
C HIS A 11 -4.33 1.65 -7.19
N PRO A 12 -5.37 2.48 -7.45
CA PRO A 12 -6.35 2.85 -6.42
C PRO A 12 -7.14 1.61 -5.96
N ASP A 13 -6.96 1.17 -4.72
CA ASP A 13 -7.51 0.02 -3.98
C ASP A 13 -6.44 -0.92 -3.38
N ASP A 14 -5.27 -1.06 -4.00
CA ASP A 14 -4.20 -1.97 -3.56
C ASP A 14 -3.70 -1.68 -2.14
N ILE A 15 -3.66 -0.41 -1.77
CA ILE A 15 -3.26 0.04 -0.43
C ILE A 15 -4.24 -0.49 0.63
N GLU A 16 -5.53 -0.35 0.38
CA GLU A 16 -6.59 -0.81 1.27
C GLU A 16 -6.59 -2.33 1.40
N ILE A 17 -6.40 -3.04 0.28
CA ILE A 17 -6.28 -4.50 0.24
C ILE A 17 -5.12 -4.98 1.12
N GLY A 18 -3.97 -4.34 0.98
CA GLY A 18 -2.73 -4.82 1.58
C GLY A 18 -2.54 -4.44 3.04
N LEU A 19 -2.79 -3.16 3.39
CA LEU A 19 -2.45 -2.64 4.72
C LEU A 19 -3.41 -1.56 5.24
N GLY A 20 -4.68 -1.58 4.83
CA GLY A 20 -5.69 -0.63 5.26
C GLY A 20 -5.87 -0.59 6.79
N GLY A 21 -5.87 -1.73 7.47
CA GLY A 21 -5.95 -1.81 8.93
C GLY A 21 -4.74 -1.20 9.62
N THR A 22 -3.55 -1.45 9.09
CA THR A 22 -2.30 -0.84 9.59
C THR A 22 -2.33 0.68 9.47
N ILE A 23 -2.78 1.21 8.32
CA ILE A 23 -2.91 2.65 8.11
C ILE A 23 -3.85 3.26 9.15
N ALA A 24 -5.04 2.66 9.31
CA ALA A 24 -6.02 3.13 10.29
C ALA A 24 -5.48 3.12 11.73
N ARG A 25 -4.76 2.06 12.10
CA ARG A 25 -4.08 1.97 13.39
C ARG A 25 -3.03 3.06 13.56
N GLN A 26 -2.13 3.22 12.58
CA GLN A 26 -1.09 4.23 12.64
C GLN A 26 -1.67 5.65 12.72
N ALA A 27 -2.74 5.94 11.97
CA ALA A 27 -3.44 7.22 12.04
C ALA A 27 -4.05 7.46 13.44
N ALA A 28 -4.65 6.43 14.05
CA ALA A 28 -5.19 6.50 15.40
C ALA A 28 -4.09 6.75 16.46
N ASP A 29 -2.88 6.24 16.23
CA ASP A 29 -1.69 6.46 17.07
C ASP A 29 -1.01 7.83 16.80
N GLY A 30 -1.61 8.68 15.95
CA GLY A 30 -1.09 10.02 15.62
C GLY A 30 0.05 10.04 14.60
N VAL A 31 0.33 8.92 13.93
CA VAL A 31 1.31 8.84 12.84
C VAL A 31 0.73 9.51 11.60
N ARG A 32 1.47 10.43 11.00
CA ARG A 32 1.07 11.08 9.74
C ARG A 32 1.36 10.15 8.57
N VAL A 33 0.30 9.55 8.02
CA VAL A 33 0.39 8.61 6.89
C VAL A 33 0.02 9.34 5.59
N GLY A 34 0.90 9.28 4.59
CA GLY A 34 0.61 9.72 3.22
C GLY A 34 0.47 8.53 2.29
N LEU A 35 -0.49 8.58 1.38
CA LEU A 35 -0.76 7.54 0.39
C LEU A 35 -0.39 8.03 -1.00
N CYS A 36 0.20 7.15 -1.82
CA CYS A 36 0.59 7.48 -3.18
C CYS A 36 0.29 6.30 -4.12
N ASP A 37 -0.73 6.46 -4.96
CA ASP A 37 -0.98 5.53 -6.05
C ASP A 37 -0.07 5.85 -7.24
N LEU A 38 0.46 4.84 -7.91
CA LEU A 38 1.34 5.03 -9.05
C LEU A 38 0.55 5.32 -10.33
N THR A 39 -0.57 4.63 -10.55
CA THR A 39 -1.44 4.78 -11.71
C THR A 39 -2.85 5.22 -11.31
N ALA A 40 -3.65 5.65 -12.27
CA ALA A 40 -5.06 5.90 -12.03
C ALA A 40 -5.94 4.65 -12.27
N GLY A 41 -5.34 3.51 -12.62
CA GLY A 41 -6.05 2.27 -12.89
C GLY A 41 -6.89 2.33 -14.18
N GLU A 42 -6.47 3.12 -15.18
CA GLU A 42 -7.24 3.41 -16.40
C GLU A 42 -7.44 2.21 -17.33
N MET A 43 -6.70 1.11 -17.10
CA MET A 43 -6.93 -0.16 -17.79
C MET A 43 -7.93 -1.07 -17.06
N GLY A 44 -8.48 -0.62 -15.94
CA GLY A 44 -9.49 -1.35 -15.18
C GLY A 44 -10.79 -1.54 -15.97
N SER A 45 -11.46 -2.68 -15.77
CA SER A 45 -12.69 -3.03 -16.51
C SER A 45 -13.92 -2.27 -16.02
N ASN A 46 -13.88 -1.75 -14.80
CA ASN A 46 -15.03 -1.08 -14.16
C ASN A 46 -14.60 0.29 -13.60
N GLY A 47 -15.55 1.23 -13.64
CA GLY A 47 -15.35 2.59 -13.20
C GLY A 47 -14.50 3.44 -14.17
N THR A 48 -14.76 4.73 -14.16
CA THR A 48 -13.93 5.73 -14.83
C THR A 48 -12.74 6.10 -13.93
N VAL A 49 -11.74 6.76 -14.51
CA VAL A 49 -10.61 7.30 -13.74
C VAL A 49 -11.10 8.27 -12.63
N GLU A 50 -12.08 9.11 -12.96
CA GLU A 50 -12.64 10.09 -12.04
C GLU A 50 -13.35 9.42 -10.86
N GLU A 51 -14.15 8.38 -11.13
CA GLU A 51 -14.81 7.59 -10.09
C GLU A 51 -13.80 6.91 -9.19
N ARG A 52 -12.81 6.21 -9.76
CA ARG A 52 -11.79 5.51 -8.98
C ARG A 52 -10.96 6.43 -8.11
N LEU A 53 -10.64 7.64 -8.57
CA LEU A 53 -9.93 8.62 -7.77
C LEU A 53 -10.80 9.20 -6.65
N ALA A 54 -12.09 9.40 -6.90
CA ALA A 54 -13.04 9.83 -5.86
C ALA A 54 -13.24 8.74 -4.79
N GLU A 55 -13.33 7.48 -5.20
CA GLU A 55 -13.38 6.31 -4.30
C GLU A 55 -12.12 6.21 -3.44
N ALA A 56 -10.95 6.37 -4.05
CA ALA A 56 -9.67 6.37 -3.35
C ALA A 56 -9.56 7.50 -2.32
N GLU A 57 -10.06 8.69 -2.65
CA GLU A 57 -10.09 9.81 -1.69
C GLU A 57 -11.08 9.54 -0.54
N ALA A 58 -12.24 8.93 -0.82
CA ALA A 58 -13.17 8.51 0.22
C ALA A 58 -12.54 7.46 1.16
N ALA A 59 -11.85 6.47 0.60
CA ALA A 59 -11.11 5.46 1.37
C ALA A 59 -10.01 6.09 2.24
N ARG A 60 -9.26 7.09 1.70
CA ARG A 60 -8.28 7.86 2.47
C ARG A 60 -8.90 8.49 3.71
N LEU A 61 -10.06 9.13 3.56
CA LEU A 61 -10.77 9.77 4.69
C LEU A 61 -11.17 8.74 5.75
N VAL A 62 -11.69 7.59 5.33
CA VAL A 62 -12.01 6.47 6.23
C VAL A 62 -10.79 6.01 6.99
N LEU A 63 -9.63 5.85 6.34
CA LEU A 63 -8.40 5.38 6.97
C LEU A 63 -7.70 6.44 7.85
N GLY A 64 -8.09 7.71 7.77
CA GLY A 64 -7.49 8.79 8.54
C GLY A 64 -6.13 9.26 8.02
N SER A 65 -5.75 8.91 6.78
CA SER A 65 -4.50 9.39 6.17
C SER A 65 -4.53 10.88 5.90
N VAL A 66 -3.38 11.55 6.03
CA VAL A 66 -3.31 13.03 5.93
C VAL A 66 -3.47 13.54 4.50
N TRP A 67 -3.09 12.75 3.50
CA TRP A 67 -3.30 13.04 2.07
C TRP A 67 -3.15 11.76 1.23
N ARG A 68 -3.73 11.78 0.02
CA ARG A 68 -3.50 10.79 -1.05
C ARG A 68 -3.09 11.53 -2.32
N HIS A 69 -2.11 11.00 -3.02
CA HIS A 69 -1.59 11.51 -4.28
C HIS A 69 -1.60 10.39 -5.32
N ASN A 70 -1.70 10.76 -6.60
CA ASN A 70 -1.59 9.82 -7.71
C ASN A 70 -0.54 10.35 -8.70
N LEU A 71 0.48 9.55 -9.01
CA LEU A 71 1.55 9.93 -9.93
C LEU A 71 1.12 9.91 -11.40
N ARG A 72 -0.02 9.29 -11.70
CA ARG A 72 -0.57 9.21 -13.06
C ARG A 72 0.36 8.52 -14.07
N TRP A 73 1.18 7.59 -13.60
CA TRP A 73 1.92 6.74 -14.52
C TRP A 73 0.94 5.89 -15.33
N PRO A 74 1.27 5.61 -16.61
CA PRO A 74 0.39 4.79 -17.45
C PRO A 74 0.22 3.39 -16.85
N ASP A 75 -1.02 2.97 -16.65
CA ASP A 75 -1.38 1.63 -16.19
C ASP A 75 -0.82 0.57 -17.14
N ARG A 76 -0.37 -0.56 -16.63
CA ARG A 76 0.36 -1.64 -17.32
C ARG A 76 1.74 -1.23 -17.87
N LYS A 77 2.26 -0.04 -17.49
CA LYS A 77 3.58 0.44 -17.92
C LYS A 77 4.45 0.92 -16.75
N ILE A 78 4.17 0.50 -15.52
CA ILE A 78 5.01 0.80 -14.36
C ILE A 78 6.43 0.29 -14.64
N GLY A 79 7.45 1.18 -14.50
CA GLY A 79 8.86 0.85 -14.73
C GLY A 79 9.29 0.77 -16.19
N SER A 80 8.40 1.02 -17.16
CA SER A 80 8.77 1.07 -18.57
C SER A 80 9.55 2.34 -18.95
N ASP A 81 9.44 3.39 -18.13
CA ASP A 81 10.18 4.65 -18.28
C ASP A 81 11.17 4.78 -17.11
N PRO A 82 12.48 4.96 -17.37
CA PRO A 82 13.48 5.21 -16.34
C PRO A 82 13.16 6.44 -15.46
N ALA A 83 12.40 7.41 -15.97
CA ALA A 83 11.95 8.57 -15.22
C ALA A 83 11.06 8.21 -14.01
N HIS A 84 10.36 7.09 -14.04
CA HIS A 84 9.55 6.62 -12.91
C HIS A 84 10.38 6.44 -11.62
N ILE A 85 11.61 5.93 -11.74
CA ILE A 85 12.51 5.75 -10.59
C ILE A 85 12.91 7.11 -10.02
N GLU A 86 13.28 8.06 -10.89
CA GLU A 86 13.67 9.41 -10.45
C GLU A 86 12.50 10.14 -9.82
N GLU A 87 11.32 10.11 -10.43
CA GLU A 87 10.11 10.76 -9.90
C GLU A 87 9.74 10.22 -8.53
N ALA A 88 9.75 8.89 -8.35
CA ALA A 88 9.48 8.26 -7.04
C ALA A 88 10.56 8.64 -6.01
N ALA A 89 11.84 8.68 -6.39
CA ALA A 89 12.92 9.10 -5.50
C ALA A 89 12.76 10.56 -5.06
N LEU A 90 12.41 11.45 -5.99
CA LEU A 90 12.13 12.85 -5.69
C LEU A 90 10.86 13.02 -4.84
N PHE A 91 9.85 12.18 -5.04
CA PHE A 91 8.66 12.16 -4.22
C PHE A 91 8.99 11.77 -2.78
N ILE A 92 9.81 10.75 -2.57
CA ILE A 92 10.31 10.35 -1.24
C ILE A 92 11.08 11.51 -0.59
N ARG A 93 12.00 12.16 -1.32
CA ARG A 93 12.76 13.32 -0.81
C ARG A 93 11.86 14.49 -0.40
N ARG A 94 10.83 14.77 -1.19
CA ARG A 94 9.87 15.85 -0.93
C ARG A 94 9.09 15.61 0.37
N HIS A 95 8.71 14.38 0.63
CA HIS A 95 7.84 14.04 1.77
C HIS A 95 8.60 13.56 3.01
N ARG A 96 9.90 13.24 2.87
CA ARG A 96 10.83 12.89 3.96
C ARG A 96 10.27 11.87 4.96
N PRO A 97 9.72 10.72 4.49
CA PRO A 97 9.13 9.73 5.38
C PRO A 97 10.20 9.06 6.26
N LYS A 98 9.82 8.72 7.49
CA LYS A 98 10.65 7.88 8.36
C LYS A 98 10.62 6.42 7.90
N ALA A 99 9.45 5.97 7.42
CA ALA A 99 9.22 4.64 6.88
C ALA A 99 8.51 4.71 5.52
N VAL A 100 8.80 3.72 4.66
CA VAL A 100 8.13 3.54 3.37
C VAL A 100 7.58 2.12 3.30
N ALA A 101 6.29 1.97 2.96
CA ALA A 101 5.67 0.70 2.66
C ALA A 101 5.42 0.60 1.15
N ILE A 102 5.86 -0.51 0.54
CA ILE A 102 5.75 -0.76 -0.89
C ILE A 102 5.22 -2.18 -1.13
N PRO A 103 4.66 -2.48 -2.31
CA PRO A 103 4.19 -3.82 -2.63
C PRO A 103 5.29 -4.88 -2.51
N TYR A 104 4.90 -6.10 -2.12
CA TYR A 104 5.81 -7.23 -2.11
C TYR A 104 6.26 -7.59 -3.54
N TRP A 105 7.49 -8.04 -3.70
CA TRP A 105 8.14 -8.29 -5.00
C TRP A 105 7.69 -9.54 -5.73
N SER A 106 6.86 -10.36 -5.13
CA SER A 106 6.23 -11.52 -5.75
C SER A 106 4.72 -11.39 -5.63
N ASP A 107 4.06 -11.23 -6.75
CA ASP A 107 2.61 -11.10 -6.84
C ASP A 107 2.15 -11.56 -8.23
N ARG A 108 0.91 -12.05 -8.34
CA ARG A 108 0.35 -12.44 -9.62
C ARG A 108 0.18 -11.28 -10.61
N HIS A 109 0.05 -10.04 -10.10
CA HIS A 109 -0.13 -8.87 -10.96
C HIS A 109 1.22 -8.29 -11.39
N PRO A 110 1.52 -8.21 -12.69
CA PRO A 110 2.83 -7.73 -13.16
C PRO A 110 3.15 -6.31 -12.70
N ASP A 111 2.17 -5.41 -12.58
CA ASP A 111 2.40 -4.05 -12.12
C ASP A 111 2.77 -3.99 -10.63
N HIS A 112 2.28 -4.93 -9.79
CA HIS A 112 2.69 -5.01 -8.39
C HIS A 112 4.17 -5.37 -8.28
N VAL A 113 4.62 -6.33 -9.08
CA VAL A 113 6.03 -6.73 -9.18
C VAL A 113 6.88 -5.58 -9.68
N ALA A 114 6.46 -4.93 -10.78
CA ALA A 114 7.15 -3.77 -11.34
C ALA A 114 7.25 -2.61 -10.34
N ALA A 115 6.15 -2.28 -9.65
CA ALA A 115 6.12 -1.26 -8.62
C ALA A 115 7.10 -1.56 -7.49
N SER A 116 7.15 -2.81 -7.02
CA SER A 116 8.11 -3.22 -5.99
C SER A 116 9.55 -2.94 -6.41
N HIS A 117 9.94 -3.29 -7.65
CA HIS A 117 11.28 -3.06 -8.16
C HIS A 117 11.62 -1.57 -8.29
N VAL A 118 10.75 -0.81 -8.95
CA VAL A 118 10.93 0.64 -9.16
C VAL A 118 11.04 1.37 -7.82
N LEU A 119 10.14 1.09 -6.88
CA LEU A 119 10.09 1.77 -5.60
C LEU A 119 11.25 1.38 -4.67
N THR A 120 11.73 0.13 -4.75
CA THR A 120 12.94 -0.30 -4.02
C THR A 120 14.16 0.48 -4.51
N GLU A 121 14.34 0.59 -5.82
CA GLU A 121 15.42 1.37 -6.41
C GLU A 121 15.27 2.87 -6.10
N ALA A 122 14.07 3.41 -6.22
CA ALA A 122 13.79 4.81 -5.91
C ALA A 122 14.10 5.16 -4.45
N ALA A 123 13.74 4.29 -3.50
CA ALA A 123 14.04 4.50 -2.08
C ALA A 123 15.55 4.47 -1.79
N PHE A 124 16.29 3.60 -2.48
CA PHE A 124 17.76 3.59 -2.43
C PHE A 124 18.34 4.88 -3.02
N ASN A 125 17.91 5.26 -4.23
CA ASN A 125 18.40 6.44 -4.95
C ASN A 125 18.07 7.75 -4.22
N ALA A 126 16.95 7.81 -3.50
CA ALA A 126 16.57 8.97 -2.68
C ALA A 126 17.62 9.30 -1.62
N GLY A 127 18.36 8.32 -1.11
CA GLY A 127 19.46 8.50 -0.15
C GLY A 127 20.80 8.95 -0.77
N LEU A 128 20.95 8.90 -2.09
CA LEU A 128 22.21 9.17 -2.76
C LEU A 128 22.40 10.67 -3.03
N ARG A 129 23.40 11.31 -2.43
CA ARG A 129 23.64 12.77 -2.58
C ARG A 129 23.87 13.22 -4.04
N ARG A 130 24.45 12.37 -4.88
CA ARG A 130 24.78 12.70 -6.27
C ARG A 130 23.68 12.35 -7.26
N TYR A 131 22.65 11.62 -6.82
CA TYR A 131 21.45 11.36 -7.60
C TYR A 131 20.53 12.56 -7.49
N ALA A 132 20.08 13.15 -8.62
CA ALA A 132 19.29 14.37 -8.68
C ALA A 132 19.79 15.46 -7.69
N PRO A 133 21.00 16.04 -7.88
CA PRO A 133 21.71 16.85 -6.89
C PRO A 133 21.06 18.20 -6.61
N SER A 134 20.05 18.60 -7.38
CA SER A 134 19.23 19.80 -7.15
C SER A 134 18.31 19.68 -5.93
N THR A 135 18.15 18.48 -5.38
CA THR A 135 17.31 18.21 -4.21
C THR A 135 18.13 17.56 -3.09
N GLU A 136 17.79 17.87 -1.84
CA GLU A 136 18.45 17.26 -0.70
C GLU A 136 18.15 15.76 -0.60
N ALA A 137 19.19 14.95 -0.41
CA ALA A 137 19.05 13.51 -0.26
C ALA A 137 18.27 13.15 1.01
N TRP A 138 17.42 12.15 0.92
CA TRP A 138 16.67 11.63 2.05
C TRP A 138 16.65 10.10 2.02
N LYS A 139 17.19 9.45 3.04
CA LYS A 139 17.14 8.00 3.21
C LYS A 139 16.07 7.66 4.24
N PRO A 140 14.98 6.98 3.86
CA PRO A 140 14.05 6.41 4.83
C PRO A 140 14.80 5.49 5.80
N GLY A 141 14.44 5.52 7.07
CA GLY A 141 15.04 4.65 8.09
C GLY A 141 14.53 3.21 8.03
N TRP A 142 13.39 2.99 7.34
CA TRP A 142 12.71 1.70 7.28
C TRP A 142 12.00 1.54 5.94
N ILE A 143 12.16 0.37 5.31
CA ILE A 143 11.41 -0.05 4.12
C ILE A 143 10.76 -1.40 4.43
N CYS A 144 9.45 -1.49 4.31
CA CYS A 144 8.71 -2.73 4.44
C CYS A 144 7.87 -3.02 3.20
N TYR A 145 7.62 -4.31 2.96
CA TYR A 145 6.87 -4.82 1.82
C TYR A 145 5.58 -5.44 2.31
N TYR A 146 4.45 -5.06 1.72
CA TYR A 146 3.12 -5.55 2.08
C TYR A 146 2.51 -6.42 0.98
N PHE A 147 1.61 -7.32 1.33
CA PHE A 147 0.98 -8.26 0.41
C PHE A 147 -0.33 -7.71 -0.15
N ILE A 148 -0.55 -7.91 -1.46
CA ILE A 148 -1.80 -7.54 -2.13
C ILE A 148 -2.58 -8.80 -2.50
N ASN A 149 -2.17 -9.54 -3.53
CA ASN A 149 -2.84 -10.77 -3.97
C ASN A 149 -2.22 -12.03 -3.37
N ASP A 150 -0.91 -12.13 -3.47
CA ASP A 150 -0.15 -13.28 -2.99
C ASP A 150 0.48 -12.93 -1.64
N ALA A 151 0.70 -13.93 -0.81
CA ALA A 151 1.32 -13.78 0.50
C ALA A 151 2.49 -14.76 0.64
N ALA A 152 3.42 -14.43 1.51
CA ALA A 152 4.52 -15.27 1.95
C ALA A 152 4.63 -15.22 3.47
N ASP A 153 5.59 -15.94 4.04
CA ASP A 153 5.88 -15.86 5.47
C ASP A 153 6.31 -14.44 5.85
N PRO A 154 5.58 -13.75 6.72
CA PRO A 154 5.90 -12.37 7.08
C PRO A 154 7.09 -12.32 8.04
N SER A 155 7.94 -11.29 7.89
CA SER A 155 8.98 -10.97 8.85
C SER A 155 8.40 -10.48 10.18
N PHE A 156 7.27 -9.79 10.12
CA PHE A 156 6.48 -9.34 11.26
C PHE A 156 5.03 -9.07 10.81
N VAL A 157 4.15 -8.95 11.77
CA VAL A 157 2.75 -8.59 11.55
C VAL A 157 2.35 -7.41 12.41
N VAL A 158 1.36 -6.66 11.95
CA VAL A 158 0.72 -5.59 12.72
C VAL A 158 -0.67 -6.08 13.13
N ASP A 159 -0.96 -6.08 14.44
CA ASP A 159 -2.31 -6.35 14.95
C ASP A 159 -3.25 -5.22 14.54
N VAL A 160 -4.28 -5.54 13.77
CA VAL A 160 -5.29 -4.61 13.28
C VAL A 160 -6.69 -4.97 13.74
N SER A 161 -6.77 -5.78 14.80
CA SER A 161 -8.06 -6.31 15.29
C SER A 161 -9.07 -5.22 15.61
N ALA A 162 -8.62 -4.11 16.20
CA ALA A 162 -9.47 -2.98 16.55
C ALA A 162 -9.86 -2.09 15.35
N GLN A 163 -9.07 -2.11 14.26
CA GLN A 163 -9.27 -1.28 13.06
C GLN A 163 -9.80 -2.08 11.87
N TYR A 164 -10.10 -3.37 12.03
CA TYR A 164 -10.44 -4.22 10.89
C TYR A 164 -11.76 -3.81 10.22
N ASP A 165 -12.75 -3.34 10.99
CA ASP A 165 -13.99 -2.83 10.43
C ASP A 165 -13.76 -1.50 9.66
N GLN A 166 -12.78 -0.70 10.06
CA GLN A 166 -12.35 0.49 9.32
C GLN A 166 -11.68 0.13 8.00
N LYS A 167 -10.84 -0.93 7.96
CA LYS A 167 -10.33 -1.50 6.71
C LYS A 167 -11.44 -1.94 5.77
N ARG A 168 -12.44 -2.67 6.29
CA ARG A 168 -13.61 -3.09 5.50
C ARG A 168 -14.35 -1.89 4.90
N ALA A 169 -14.61 -0.89 5.72
CA ALA A 169 -15.26 0.35 5.26
C ALA A 169 -14.46 1.09 4.19
N ALA A 170 -13.12 1.09 4.29
CA ALA A 170 -12.26 1.67 3.26
C ALA A 170 -12.31 0.88 1.94
N LEU A 171 -12.33 -0.45 2.00
CA LEU A 171 -12.54 -1.30 0.81
C LEU A 171 -13.93 -1.07 0.19
N ASP A 172 -14.97 -0.83 1.00
CA ASP A 172 -16.32 -0.55 0.52
C ASP A 172 -16.42 0.80 -0.23
N CYS A 173 -15.49 1.73 0.01
CA CYS A 173 -15.40 2.97 -0.75
C CYS A 173 -15.07 2.73 -2.23
N HIS A 174 -14.34 1.67 -2.56
CA HIS A 174 -14.01 1.31 -3.95
C HIS A 174 -15.15 0.50 -4.60
N ALA A 175 -16.33 1.10 -4.65
CA ALA A 175 -17.56 0.46 -5.09
C ALA A 175 -17.47 -0.09 -6.52
N THR A 176 -16.84 0.66 -7.45
CA THR A 176 -16.64 0.21 -8.83
C THR A 176 -15.83 -1.07 -8.94
N GLN A 177 -14.95 -1.34 -7.96
CA GLN A 177 -14.06 -2.50 -7.97
C GLN A 177 -14.61 -3.69 -7.15
N PHE A 178 -15.33 -3.45 -6.06
CA PHE A 178 -15.70 -4.50 -5.11
C PHE A 178 -17.20 -4.82 -5.05
N GLN A 179 -18.06 -4.00 -5.61
CA GLN A 179 -19.48 -4.34 -5.67
C GLN A 179 -19.76 -5.32 -6.81
N ALA A 180 -20.70 -6.25 -6.55
CA ALA A 180 -21.13 -7.18 -7.57
C ALA A 180 -21.67 -6.43 -8.80
N PRO A 181 -21.45 -6.95 -10.03
CA PRO A 181 -21.98 -6.32 -11.23
C PRO A 181 -23.48 -6.15 -11.13
N GLY A 182 -23.95 -4.90 -11.32
CA GLY A 182 -25.38 -4.58 -11.45
C GLY A 182 -25.81 -4.47 -12.91
N ASP A 183 -27.09 -4.15 -13.14
CA ASP A 183 -27.66 -3.99 -14.49
C ASP A 183 -27.07 -2.83 -15.31
N GLY A 184 -26.14 -2.06 -14.74
CA GLY A 184 -25.56 -0.82 -15.30
C GLY A 184 -24.32 -0.97 -16.16
N GLY A 185 -24.01 -2.16 -16.70
CA GLY A 185 -22.89 -2.35 -17.63
C GLY A 185 -21.52 -2.68 -16.98
N SER A 186 -21.44 -2.84 -15.65
CA SER A 186 -20.25 -3.35 -15.01
C SER A 186 -20.01 -4.83 -15.34
N VAL A 187 -18.76 -5.22 -15.51
CA VAL A 187 -18.39 -6.60 -15.84
C VAL A 187 -17.86 -7.34 -14.63
N ALA A 188 -18.04 -8.67 -14.62
CA ALA A 188 -17.50 -9.52 -13.60
C ALA A 188 -15.96 -9.52 -13.67
N THR A 189 -15.32 -9.22 -12.55
CA THR A 189 -13.86 -9.30 -12.37
C THR A 189 -13.55 -10.15 -11.15
N ARG A 190 -12.28 -10.45 -10.91
CA ARG A 190 -11.88 -11.17 -9.70
C ARG A 190 -12.22 -10.36 -8.43
N LEU A 191 -12.05 -9.04 -8.46
CA LEU A 191 -12.20 -8.18 -7.28
C LEU A 191 -13.65 -8.08 -6.81
N ASN A 192 -14.62 -8.03 -7.74
CA ASN A 192 -16.04 -7.89 -7.39
C ASN A 192 -16.74 -9.22 -7.09
N THR A 193 -15.95 -10.29 -6.80
CA THR A 193 -16.49 -11.55 -6.30
C THR A 193 -16.39 -11.62 -4.78
N PRO A 194 -17.35 -12.27 -4.10
CA PRO A 194 -17.25 -12.51 -2.66
C PRO A 194 -15.97 -13.28 -2.26
N LEU A 195 -15.46 -14.11 -3.17
CA LEU A 195 -14.24 -14.91 -2.95
C LEU A 195 -12.98 -14.04 -2.80
N PHE A 196 -12.92 -12.89 -3.46
CA PHE A 196 -11.76 -12.01 -3.31
C PHE A 196 -11.72 -11.36 -1.92
N ARG A 197 -12.85 -10.87 -1.43
CA ARG A 197 -12.94 -10.38 -0.04
C ARG A 197 -12.62 -11.47 0.98
N GLN A 198 -13.13 -12.67 0.75
CA GLN A 198 -12.81 -13.84 1.58
C GLN A 198 -11.30 -14.13 1.57
N LEU A 199 -10.64 -14.02 0.40
CA LEU A 199 -9.18 -14.20 0.30
C LEU A 199 -8.43 -13.20 1.20
N VAL A 200 -8.76 -11.91 1.11
CA VAL A 200 -8.14 -10.85 1.93
C VAL A 200 -8.37 -11.12 3.41
N GLU A 201 -9.61 -11.38 3.81
CA GLU A 201 -9.96 -11.67 5.20
C GLU A 201 -9.31 -12.95 5.73
N SER A 202 -9.26 -14.01 4.91
CA SER A 202 -8.61 -15.27 5.31
C SER A 202 -7.11 -15.11 5.53
N ARG A 203 -6.44 -14.34 4.68
CA ARG A 203 -5.02 -13.99 4.84
C ARG A 203 -4.77 -13.26 6.15
N ASP A 204 -5.55 -12.22 6.41
CA ASP A 204 -5.37 -11.37 7.59
C ASP A 204 -5.76 -12.13 8.88
N ALA A 205 -6.75 -13.03 8.81
CA ALA A 205 -7.11 -13.94 9.90
C ALA A 205 -6.00 -14.98 10.17
N GLN A 206 -5.38 -15.53 9.12
CA GLN A 206 -4.27 -16.47 9.26
C GLN A 206 -3.07 -15.80 9.95
N PHE A 207 -2.68 -14.61 9.51
CA PHE A 207 -1.59 -13.86 10.17
C PHE A 207 -1.95 -13.52 11.62
N GLY A 208 -3.20 -13.16 11.88
CA GLY A 208 -3.70 -12.93 13.22
C GLY A 208 -3.59 -14.17 14.10
N ALA A 209 -4.07 -15.32 13.62
CA ALA A 209 -4.00 -16.58 14.35
C ALA A 209 -2.56 -17.00 14.69
N LEU A 210 -1.62 -16.84 13.76
CA LEU A 210 -0.20 -17.11 13.98
C LEU A 210 0.42 -16.19 15.04
N ALA A 211 -0.07 -14.97 15.17
CA ALA A 211 0.43 -13.99 16.13
C ALA A 211 -0.33 -14.00 17.47
N GLY A 212 -1.46 -14.74 17.57
CA GLY A 212 -2.31 -14.78 18.77
C GLY A 212 -3.25 -13.60 18.90
N VAL A 213 -3.63 -12.95 17.77
CA VAL A 213 -4.61 -11.87 17.69
C VAL A 213 -5.70 -12.21 16.68
N ARG A 214 -6.79 -11.45 16.63
CA ARG A 214 -7.92 -11.76 15.74
C ARG A 214 -7.60 -11.48 14.28
N TRP A 215 -7.01 -10.33 13.98
CA TRP A 215 -6.68 -9.85 12.64
C TRP A 215 -5.29 -9.23 12.65
N ALA A 216 -4.46 -9.60 11.69
CA ALA A 216 -3.16 -8.97 11.49
C ALA A 216 -2.83 -8.82 10.01
N GLU A 217 -2.08 -7.78 9.67
CA GLU A 217 -1.51 -7.59 8.34
C GLU A 217 -0.02 -7.92 8.35
N GLY A 218 0.44 -8.65 7.33
CA GLY A 218 1.80 -9.18 7.25
C GLY A 218 2.72 -8.30 6.43
N PHE A 219 3.98 -8.22 6.87
CA PHE A 219 5.02 -7.45 6.22
C PHE A 219 6.33 -8.23 6.11
N VAL A 220 7.07 -7.96 5.05
CA VAL A 220 8.42 -8.48 4.86
C VAL A 220 9.41 -7.34 4.89
N VAL A 221 10.59 -7.57 5.45
CA VAL A 221 11.74 -6.67 5.38
C VAL A 221 12.95 -7.42 4.82
N ARG A 222 13.80 -6.73 4.06
CA ARG A 222 15.04 -7.32 3.51
C ARG A 222 16.21 -7.23 4.48
N GLU A 223 16.18 -6.24 5.36
CA GLU A 223 17.23 -6.01 6.34
C GLU A 223 16.82 -6.61 7.69
N PRO A 224 17.77 -7.22 8.45
CA PRO A 224 17.47 -7.71 9.79
C PRO A 224 16.95 -6.60 10.70
N VAL A 225 15.90 -6.91 11.47
CA VAL A 225 15.37 -5.99 12.49
C VAL A 225 16.19 -6.13 13.75
N VAL A 226 16.83 -5.05 14.18
CA VAL A 226 17.53 -5.00 15.46
C VAL A 226 16.53 -4.98 16.60
N ARG A 227 16.70 -5.85 17.58
CA ARG A 227 15.90 -5.89 18.80
C ARG A 227 16.81 -5.77 20.02
N ASP A 228 16.40 -4.99 20.97
CA ASP A 228 17.15 -4.79 22.21
C ASP A 228 17.06 -6.00 23.16
N SER A 229 16.10 -6.89 22.94
CA SER A 229 15.85 -8.07 23.79
C SER A 229 15.21 -9.21 23.01
N LEU A 230 15.42 -10.45 23.45
CA LEU A 230 14.69 -11.63 23.01
C LEU A 230 13.25 -11.68 23.57
N MET A 231 12.96 -10.90 24.60
CA MET A 231 11.63 -10.85 25.18
C MET A 231 10.66 -10.17 24.21
N ARG A 232 9.43 -10.69 24.11
CA ARG A 232 8.36 -9.97 23.42
C ARG A 232 8.16 -8.62 24.10
N SER A 233 8.01 -7.55 23.31
CA SER A 233 7.41 -6.32 23.81
C SER A 233 6.04 -6.70 24.39
N ALA A 234 5.71 -6.24 25.58
CA ALA A 234 4.36 -6.41 26.10
C ALA A 234 3.34 -5.85 25.09
N PRO A 235 2.20 -6.51 24.92
CA PRO A 235 1.13 -6.02 24.08
C PRO A 235 0.63 -4.64 24.54
#